data_2af2cdd151465506bd2403fdb34ab6fd
#
_entry.id   2af2cdd151465506bd2403fdb34ab6fd
#
_cell.length_a   1.000
_cell.length_b   1.000
_cell.length_c   1.000
_cell.angle_alpha   90.00
_cell.angle_beta   90.00
_cell.angle_gamma   90.00
#
_symmetry.space_group_name_H-M   'P 1'
#
loop_
_entity.id
_entity.type
_entity.pdbx_description
1 polymer ?
#
loop_
_entity_poly.entity_id
_entity_poly.type
_entity_poly.pdbx_seq_one_letter_code
_entity_poly.pdbx_strand_id
1 'polypeptide(L)'
;RYVAAVANRHLVSNWMATPSIAEIATRWVGDGTAIELVNWQRKALGARHAIAEEAFAGLPYHAHPQSLHVWLPLPEGHGEEGFVSQARLRGVAIAPGSSFRTADQGWHPAVRISLGSTTEQELRTGLGILASLASGNPEALLLAI
;
A
#
# COMPACT_ATOMS: atom_id res chain seq x y z
N ARG A 1 -8.66 24.99 -3.62
CA ARG A 1 -9.87 24.85 -2.79
C ARG A 1 -9.56 24.23 -1.42
N TYR A 2 -8.59 23.33 -1.32
CA TYR A 2 -8.29 22.61 -0.06
C TYR A 2 -7.11 23.16 0.75
N VAL A 3 -6.35 24.13 0.22
CA VAL A 3 -5.11 24.64 0.86
C VAL A 3 -5.34 25.16 2.27
N ALA A 4 -6.37 25.99 2.48
CA ALA A 4 -6.68 26.54 3.80
C ALA A 4 -7.12 25.46 4.82
N ALA A 5 -7.92 24.47 4.37
CA ALA A 5 -8.34 23.37 5.22
C ALA A 5 -7.18 22.46 5.61
N VAL A 6 -6.27 22.17 4.69
CA VAL A 6 -5.04 21.39 4.96
C VAL A 6 -4.11 22.16 5.89
N ALA A 7 -3.90 23.47 5.64
CA ALA A 7 -3.07 24.31 6.50
C ALA A 7 -3.61 24.38 7.92
N ASN A 8 -4.92 24.54 8.11
CA ASN A 8 -5.54 24.55 9.44
C ASN A 8 -5.40 23.19 10.14
N ARG A 9 -5.59 22.08 9.45
CA ARG A 9 -5.39 20.74 10.00
C ARG A 9 -3.96 20.51 10.42
N HIS A 10 -3.00 20.92 9.59
CA HIS A 10 -1.58 20.83 9.90
C HIS A 10 -1.23 21.67 11.13
N LEU A 11 -1.73 22.91 11.21
CA LEU A 11 -1.52 23.80 12.33
C LEU A 11 -2.05 23.21 13.65
N VAL A 12 -3.25 22.62 13.63
CA VAL A 12 -3.89 22.04 14.83
C VAL A 12 -3.23 20.74 15.29
N SER A 13 -2.75 19.90 14.35
CA SER A 13 -2.18 18.59 14.68
C SER A 13 -0.69 18.64 15.00
N ASN A 14 0.09 19.45 14.30
CA ASN A 14 1.55 19.44 14.39
C ASN A 14 2.16 20.79 14.80
N TRP A 15 1.35 21.84 14.87
CA TRP A 15 1.76 23.22 15.15
C TRP A 15 2.78 23.74 14.13
N MET A 16 3.95 23.10 14.04
CA MET A 16 5.02 23.35 13.07
C MET A 16 5.88 22.10 12.88
N ALA A 17 6.64 22.05 11.79
CA ALA A 17 7.68 21.05 11.63
C ALA A 17 8.74 21.20 12.74
N THR A 18 9.22 20.10 13.29
CA THR A 18 10.29 20.12 14.29
C THR A 18 11.54 20.78 13.69
N PRO A 19 12.07 21.87 14.27
CA PRO A 19 13.19 22.63 13.70
C PRO A 19 14.42 21.77 13.37
N SER A 20 14.78 20.82 14.24
CA SER A 20 15.90 19.91 14.02
C SER A 20 15.69 19.00 12.82
N ILE A 21 14.47 18.51 12.58
CA ILE A 21 14.16 17.70 11.40
C ILE A 21 14.18 18.56 10.13
N ALA A 22 13.68 19.78 10.21
CA ALA A 22 13.74 20.73 9.09
C ALA A 22 15.20 21.07 8.71
N GLU A 23 16.08 21.27 9.69
CA GLU A 23 17.50 21.50 9.47
C GLU A 23 18.19 20.29 8.79
N ILE A 24 17.91 19.06 9.26
CA ILE A 24 18.44 17.84 8.63
C ILE A 24 17.97 17.75 7.16
N ALA A 25 16.68 17.96 6.91
CA ALA A 25 16.13 17.94 5.56
C ALA A 25 16.79 19.01 4.65
N THR A 26 17.00 20.21 5.18
CA THR A 26 17.67 21.30 4.45
C THR A 26 19.11 20.93 4.07
N ARG A 27 19.84 20.31 4.99
CA ARG A 27 21.21 19.83 4.72
C ARG A 27 21.20 18.74 3.65
N TRP A 28 20.36 17.73 3.79
CA TRP A 28 20.27 16.62 2.83
C TRP A 28 19.87 17.08 1.43
N VAL A 29 19.04 18.12 1.32
CA VAL A 29 18.72 18.73 0.02
C VAL A 29 19.92 19.49 -0.53
N GLY A 30 20.65 20.22 0.33
CA GLY A 30 21.79 21.04 -0.07
C GLY A 30 23.04 20.25 -0.45
N ASP A 31 23.31 19.12 0.23
CA ASP A 31 24.49 18.28 0.01
C ASP A 31 24.27 17.11 -0.96
N GLY A 32 23.03 16.93 -1.46
CA GLY A 32 22.69 15.87 -2.42
C GLY A 32 22.25 14.54 -1.78
N THR A 33 22.38 14.36 -0.47
CA THR A 33 21.97 13.12 0.23
C THR A 33 20.50 12.76 -0.04
N ALA A 34 19.60 13.76 -0.08
CA ALA A 34 18.19 13.51 -0.33
C ALA A 34 17.95 12.86 -1.70
N ILE A 35 18.61 13.31 -2.76
CA ILE A 35 18.42 12.74 -4.10
C ILE A 35 19.05 11.35 -4.21
N GLU A 36 20.16 11.10 -3.54
CA GLU A 36 20.76 9.76 -3.48
C GLU A 36 19.84 8.76 -2.80
N LEU A 37 19.26 9.12 -1.64
CA LEU A 37 18.28 8.29 -0.93
C LEU A 37 17.03 8.03 -1.76
N VAL A 38 16.50 9.05 -2.45
CA VAL A 38 15.35 8.90 -3.34
C VAL A 38 15.65 7.93 -4.49
N ASN A 39 16.83 8.02 -5.10
CA ASN A 39 17.21 7.14 -6.20
C ASN A 39 17.42 5.70 -5.71
N TRP A 40 18.04 5.52 -4.55
CA TRP A 40 18.17 4.22 -3.91
C TRP A 40 16.80 3.61 -3.63
N GLN A 41 15.89 4.38 -3.03
CA GLN A 41 14.52 3.94 -2.74
C GLN A 41 13.76 3.55 -4.02
N ARG A 42 13.84 4.35 -5.08
CA ARG A 42 13.20 4.06 -6.37
C ARG A 42 13.70 2.75 -6.98
N LYS A 43 15.01 2.50 -6.91
CA LYS A 43 15.58 1.24 -7.38
C LYS A 43 15.08 0.03 -6.57
N ALA A 44 15.08 0.16 -5.24
CA ALA A 44 14.60 -0.89 -4.35
C ALA A 44 13.10 -1.18 -4.58
N LEU A 45 12.28 -0.15 -4.76
CA LEU A 45 10.86 -0.30 -5.06
C LEU A 45 10.62 -0.92 -6.43
N GLY A 46 11.40 -0.56 -7.45
CA GLY A 46 11.32 -1.18 -8.77
C GLY A 46 11.51 -2.69 -8.72
N ALA A 47 12.49 -3.19 -7.96
CA ALA A 47 12.69 -4.62 -7.75
C ALA A 47 11.47 -5.29 -7.05
N ARG A 48 10.87 -4.61 -6.06
CA ARG A 48 9.69 -5.11 -5.36
C ARG A 48 8.43 -5.10 -6.23
N HIS A 49 8.31 -4.12 -7.12
CA HIS A 49 7.23 -4.10 -8.12
C HIS A 49 7.34 -5.25 -9.12
N ALA A 50 8.54 -5.65 -9.53
CA ALA A 50 8.74 -6.83 -10.37
C ALA A 50 8.22 -8.11 -9.67
N ILE A 51 8.43 -8.24 -8.36
CA ILE A 51 7.86 -9.34 -7.56
C ILE A 51 6.32 -9.28 -7.54
N ALA A 52 5.76 -8.07 -7.42
CA ALA A 52 4.30 -7.92 -7.43
C ALA A 52 3.69 -8.22 -8.80
N GLU A 53 4.34 -7.81 -9.88
CA GLU A 53 3.94 -8.12 -11.26
C GLU A 53 3.93 -9.63 -11.52
N GLU A 54 4.95 -10.34 -11.07
CA GLU A 54 5.03 -11.80 -11.14
C GLU A 54 3.89 -12.46 -10.33
N ALA A 55 3.69 -12.03 -9.08
CA ALA A 55 2.71 -12.62 -8.19
C ALA A 55 1.25 -12.38 -8.63
N PHE A 56 0.97 -11.22 -9.20
CA PHE A 56 -0.37 -10.82 -9.65
C PHE A 56 -0.57 -10.98 -11.16
N ALA A 57 0.25 -11.80 -11.82
CA ALA A 57 0.07 -12.09 -13.25
C ALA A 57 -1.36 -12.59 -13.53
N GLY A 58 -2.09 -11.86 -14.39
CA GLY A 58 -3.48 -12.18 -14.72
C GLY A 58 -4.54 -11.62 -13.77
N LEU A 59 -4.14 -10.95 -12.68
CA LEU A 59 -5.05 -10.22 -11.80
C LEU A 59 -5.01 -8.71 -12.13
N PRO A 60 -6.16 -8.01 -12.14
CA PRO A 60 -6.17 -6.57 -12.27
C PRO A 60 -5.60 -5.92 -11.00
N TYR A 61 -4.58 -5.08 -11.13
CA TYR A 61 -4.09 -4.26 -10.04
C TYR A 61 -3.63 -2.89 -10.55
N HIS A 62 -3.56 -1.92 -9.65
CA HIS A 62 -3.08 -0.58 -9.95
C HIS A 62 -1.86 -0.26 -9.10
N ALA A 63 -0.80 0.18 -9.73
CA ALA A 63 0.42 0.62 -9.07
C ALA A 63 1.18 1.62 -9.94
N HIS A 64 1.99 2.47 -9.30
CA HIS A 64 3.05 3.19 -9.98
C HIS A 64 4.37 2.43 -9.75
N PRO A 65 5.23 2.24 -10.75
CA PRO A 65 6.42 1.38 -10.66
C PRO A 65 7.41 1.69 -9.53
N GLN A 66 7.28 2.86 -8.93
CA GLN A 66 8.14 3.32 -7.84
C GLN A 66 7.33 3.69 -6.58
N SER A 67 6.09 3.26 -6.47
CA SER A 67 5.26 3.50 -5.28
C SER A 67 5.52 2.48 -4.19
N LEU A 68 5.21 2.87 -2.94
CA LEU A 68 5.24 1.97 -1.79
C LEU A 68 4.04 1.01 -1.76
N HIS A 69 3.03 1.24 -2.58
CA HIS A 69 1.75 0.55 -2.46
C HIS A 69 1.26 0.02 -3.80
N VAL A 70 0.58 -1.11 -3.71
CA VAL A 70 -0.26 -1.69 -4.76
C VAL A 70 -1.71 -1.59 -4.31
N TRP A 71 -2.60 -1.25 -5.24
CA TRP A 71 -4.04 -1.29 -5.08
C TRP A 71 -4.58 -2.48 -5.86
N LEU A 72 -5.15 -3.45 -5.15
CA LEU A 72 -5.71 -4.67 -5.72
C LEU A 72 -7.24 -4.61 -5.61
N PRO A 73 -7.96 -4.33 -6.71
CA PRO A 73 -9.40 -4.54 -6.77
C PRO A 73 -9.71 -6.01 -6.50
N LEU A 74 -10.73 -6.26 -5.69
CA LEU A 74 -11.14 -7.63 -5.41
C LEU A 74 -12.08 -8.13 -6.50
N PRO A 75 -11.97 -9.40 -6.90
CA PRO A 75 -12.90 -10.02 -7.84
C PRO A 75 -14.34 -9.99 -7.32
N GLU A 76 -15.28 -10.11 -8.24
CA GLU A 76 -16.72 -10.14 -7.90
C GLU A 76 -17.02 -11.25 -6.88
N GLY A 77 -17.86 -10.93 -5.90
CA GLY A 77 -18.21 -11.83 -4.80
C GLY A 77 -17.24 -11.77 -3.60
N HIS A 78 -16.07 -11.12 -3.70
CA HIS A 78 -15.17 -10.98 -2.57
C HIS A 78 -15.47 -9.70 -1.77
N GLY A 79 -15.78 -9.87 -0.47
CA GLY A 79 -15.88 -8.74 0.48
C GLY A 79 -14.53 -8.38 1.08
N GLU A 80 -14.28 -7.08 1.30
CA GLU A 80 -13.02 -6.59 1.89
C GLU A 80 -12.72 -7.19 3.26
N GLU A 81 -13.72 -7.24 4.14
CA GLU A 81 -13.55 -7.75 5.51
C GLU A 81 -13.15 -9.23 5.52
N GLY A 82 -13.83 -10.06 4.73
CA GLY A 82 -13.51 -11.47 4.58
C GLY A 82 -12.11 -11.69 4.03
N PHE A 83 -11.76 -10.95 2.98
CA PHE A 83 -10.44 -11.03 2.35
C PHE A 83 -9.32 -10.62 3.31
N VAL A 84 -9.46 -9.48 4.01
CA VAL A 84 -8.48 -8.99 5.00
C VAL A 84 -8.35 -9.96 6.16
N SER A 85 -9.45 -10.53 6.65
CA SER A 85 -9.46 -11.54 7.72
C SER A 85 -8.70 -12.80 7.31
N GLN A 86 -9.00 -13.34 6.13
CA GLN A 86 -8.32 -14.52 5.59
C GLN A 86 -6.83 -14.30 5.32
N ALA A 87 -6.45 -13.12 4.81
CA ALA A 87 -5.06 -12.74 4.66
C ALA A 87 -4.33 -12.74 6.02
N ARG A 88 -4.96 -12.15 7.05
CA ARG A 88 -4.41 -12.09 8.41
C ARG A 88 -4.24 -13.48 9.04
N LEU A 89 -5.20 -14.38 8.87
CA LEU A 89 -5.09 -15.78 9.35
C LEU A 89 -3.93 -16.53 8.70
N ARG A 90 -3.51 -16.12 7.49
CA ARG A 90 -2.34 -16.65 6.78
C ARG A 90 -1.06 -15.85 7.01
N GLY A 91 -1.06 -14.95 7.99
CA GLY A 91 0.11 -14.16 8.40
C GLY A 91 0.37 -12.90 7.55
N VAL A 92 -0.60 -12.48 6.70
CA VAL A 92 -0.44 -11.30 5.84
C VAL A 92 -1.36 -10.17 6.30
N ALA A 93 -0.77 -9.04 6.75
CA ALA A 93 -1.50 -7.84 7.14
C ALA A 93 -1.60 -6.87 5.96
N ILE A 94 -2.83 -6.51 5.59
CA ILE A 94 -3.16 -5.55 4.52
C ILE A 94 -4.24 -4.59 4.99
N ALA A 95 -4.38 -3.46 4.31
CA ALA A 95 -5.39 -2.47 4.62
C ALA A 95 -6.60 -2.61 3.68
N PRO A 96 -7.85 -2.61 4.21
CA PRO A 96 -9.04 -2.58 3.38
C PRO A 96 -9.11 -1.26 2.61
N GLY A 97 -9.56 -1.31 1.37
CA GLY A 97 -9.68 -0.14 0.50
C GLY A 97 -10.67 0.90 1.04
N SER A 98 -11.73 0.45 1.72
CA SER A 98 -12.72 1.30 2.37
C SER A 98 -12.12 2.31 3.34
N SER A 99 -10.96 2.03 3.95
CA SER A 99 -10.23 2.99 4.79
C SER A 99 -9.73 4.23 4.03
N PHE A 100 -9.71 4.20 2.70
CA PHE A 100 -9.25 5.28 1.82
C PHE A 100 -10.38 5.89 1.00
N ARG A 101 -11.62 5.46 1.24
CA ARG A 101 -12.80 5.92 0.52
C ARG A 101 -13.11 7.38 0.84
N THR A 102 -13.31 8.18 -0.20
CA THR A 102 -13.67 9.62 -0.09
C THR A 102 -15.11 9.92 -0.49
N ALA A 103 -15.79 8.97 -1.15
CA ALA A 103 -17.17 9.08 -1.59
C ALA A 103 -17.83 7.70 -1.63
N ASP A 104 -19.16 7.66 -1.53
CA ASP A 104 -19.91 6.39 -1.49
C ASP A 104 -20.31 5.87 -2.87
N GLN A 105 -20.31 6.71 -3.90
CA GLN A 105 -20.70 6.32 -5.25
C GLN A 105 -19.58 5.63 -6.00
N GLY A 106 -19.90 4.54 -6.70
CA GLY A 106 -18.96 3.83 -7.57
C GLY A 106 -17.87 3.08 -6.82
N TRP A 107 -18.10 2.74 -5.54
CA TRP A 107 -17.15 1.97 -4.75
C TRP A 107 -17.10 0.51 -5.21
N HIS A 108 -15.89 0.03 -5.49
CA HIS A 108 -15.60 -1.38 -5.71
C HIS A 108 -14.67 -1.89 -4.61
N PRO A 109 -14.96 -3.08 -4.03
CA PRO A 109 -14.09 -3.68 -3.02
C PRO A 109 -12.65 -3.79 -3.49
N ALA A 110 -11.71 -3.38 -2.64
CA ALA A 110 -10.27 -3.42 -2.96
C ALA A 110 -9.45 -3.52 -1.68
N VAL A 111 -8.17 -3.82 -1.82
CA VAL A 111 -7.21 -3.78 -0.71
C VAL A 111 -5.96 -3.02 -1.10
N ARG A 112 -5.36 -2.30 -0.14
CA ARG A 112 -4.06 -1.66 -0.31
C ARG A 112 -2.98 -2.53 0.32
N ILE A 113 -1.96 -2.84 -0.47
CA ILE A 113 -0.84 -3.67 -0.10
C ILE A 113 0.41 -2.80 -0.04
N SER A 114 1.17 -2.88 1.06
CA SER A 114 2.47 -2.20 1.19
C SER A 114 3.59 -3.13 0.74
N LEU A 115 4.50 -2.61 -0.08
CA LEU A 115 5.67 -3.36 -0.56
C LEU A 115 6.94 -3.08 0.26
N GLY A 116 6.92 -2.15 1.21
CA GLY A 116 8.12 -1.52 1.75
C GLY A 116 8.73 -2.15 2.99
N SER A 117 8.02 -2.93 3.78
CA SER A 117 8.39 -3.23 5.17
C SER A 117 8.91 -4.65 5.43
N THR A 118 9.02 -5.49 4.40
CA THR A 118 9.41 -6.91 4.51
C THR A 118 10.65 -7.22 3.69
N THR A 119 11.27 -8.37 3.92
CA THR A 119 12.28 -8.91 3.02
C THR A 119 11.64 -9.29 1.66
N GLU A 120 12.44 -9.45 0.61
CA GLU A 120 11.91 -9.87 -0.69
C GLU A 120 11.29 -11.27 -0.64
N GLN A 121 11.84 -12.17 0.18
CA GLN A 121 11.30 -13.51 0.36
C GLN A 121 9.93 -13.49 1.04
N GLU A 122 9.78 -12.72 2.12
CA GLU A 122 8.49 -12.52 2.79
C GLU A 122 7.47 -11.85 1.85
N LEU A 123 7.93 -10.89 1.05
CA LEU A 123 7.10 -10.23 0.05
C LEU A 123 6.56 -11.22 -0.97
N ARG A 124 7.43 -12.08 -1.56
CA ARG A 124 7.01 -13.14 -2.49
C ARG A 124 5.97 -14.06 -1.86
N THR A 125 6.23 -14.53 -0.65
CA THR A 125 5.31 -15.40 0.09
C THR A 125 3.98 -14.70 0.34
N GLY A 126 4.00 -13.47 0.85
CA GLY A 126 2.78 -12.72 1.16
C GLY A 126 1.95 -12.39 -0.09
N LEU A 127 2.58 -11.95 -1.17
CA LEU A 127 1.89 -11.66 -2.43
C LEU A 127 1.32 -12.94 -3.06
N GLY A 128 2.02 -14.07 -2.98
CA GLY A 128 1.52 -15.37 -3.43
C GLY A 128 0.26 -15.81 -2.66
N ILE A 129 0.23 -15.59 -1.35
CA ILE A 129 -0.97 -15.83 -0.52
C ILE A 129 -2.13 -14.95 -0.98
N LEU A 130 -1.89 -13.64 -1.22
CA LEU A 130 -2.93 -12.72 -1.67
C LEU A 130 -3.45 -13.06 -3.06
N ALA A 131 -2.56 -13.43 -3.98
CA ALA A 131 -2.92 -13.88 -5.32
C ALA A 131 -3.80 -15.15 -5.28
N SER A 132 -3.42 -16.12 -4.45
CA SER A 132 -4.22 -17.34 -4.23
C SER A 132 -5.60 -17.04 -3.66
N LEU A 133 -5.70 -16.12 -2.69
CA LEU A 133 -6.98 -15.69 -2.15
C LEU A 133 -7.85 -14.98 -3.19
N ALA A 134 -7.27 -14.10 -4.00
CA ALA A 134 -8.00 -13.39 -5.06
C ALA A 134 -8.47 -14.30 -6.20
N SER A 135 -7.75 -15.40 -6.46
CA SER A 135 -8.11 -16.38 -7.50
C SER A 135 -9.02 -17.50 -6.97
N GLY A 136 -9.23 -17.57 -5.66
CA GLY A 136 -10.04 -18.61 -5.01
C GLY A 136 -11.54 -18.34 -5.08
N ASN A 137 -12.35 -19.37 -4.74
CA ASN A 137 -13.79 -19.22 -4.64
C ASN A 137 -14.15 -18.41 -3.39
N PRO A 138 -14.91 -17.28 -3.51
CA PRO A 138 -15.33 -16.46 -2.37
C PRO A 138 -16.16 -17.23 -1.33
N GLU A 139 -16.96 -18.22 -1.72
CA GLU A 139 -17.75 -19.03 -0.80
C GLU A 139 -16.87 -19.88 0.14
N ALA A 140 -15.75 -20.38 -0.33
CA ALA A 140 -14.79 -21.12 0.51
C ALA A 140 -14.14 -20.23 1.57
N LEU A 141 -14.09 -18.92 1.37
CA LEU A 141 -13.59 -17.94 2.35
C LEU A 141 -14.57 -17.72 3.51
N LEU A 142 -15.87 -17.88 3.29
CA LEU A 142 -16.92 -17.72 4.31
C LEU A 142 -17.05 -18.95 5.21
N LEU A 143 -16.67 -20.14 4.73
CA LEU A 143 -16.82 -21.42 5.47
C LEU A 143 -15.62 -21.74 6.38
N ALA A 144 -14.57 -20.93 6.35
CA ALA A 144 -13.36 -21.12 7.14
C ALA A 144 -13.33 -20.30 8.46
N ILE A 145 -14.52 -19.93 8.98
CA ILE A 145 -14.71 -19.25 10.26
C ILE A 145 -15.13 -20.27 11.33
#